data_933bcc677eb5737ec559b6c65c794082
#
_entry.id   933bcc677eb5737ec559b6c65c794082
#
_cell.length_a   1.000
_cell.length_b   1.000
_cell.length_c   1.000
_cell.angle_alpha   90.00
_cell.angle_beta   90.00
_cell.angle_gamma   90.00
#
_symmetry.space_group_name_H-M   'P 1'
#
loop_
_entity.id
_entity.type
_entity.pdbx_description
1 polymer ?
#
loop_
_entity_poly.entity_id
_entity_poly.type
_entity_poly.pdbx_seq_one_letter_code
_entity_poly.pdbx_strand_id
1 'polypeptide(L)'
;MKISIIVPVYNVELYICECFSSIASQTYDGEMECIFVDDCGHDNSVEILEKMIANYNGDISFSIIHHEHNKGLSGARNTGIRNATGNYIYFIDSDDTITSDCIEKLATLVEKYPGVDLVQGSTKSKLKWFQLAHKNFPEYTENFKWIKTTMLQRFTIPMTAWNKLVKKDLIKEYGLYFEEGLIHEDEVWNFMLAKHVHSIAFCCDITYNYRENPDGIMGQAKEYNYAPVLNILVERASNPYLSSEILCILSLSGDKYHDILSRLYRFKGVKMYFKIWDKICSTTKYSPRGFIYRVFKMILIKYINTLN
;
A
#
# COMPACT_ATOMS: atom_id res chain seq x y z
N MET A 1 -17.73 -5.29 -16.31
CA MET A 1 -17.35 -4.40 -15.20
C MET A 1 -16.27 -3.46 -15.70
N LYS A 2 -16.29 -2.17 -15.32
CA LYS A 2 -15.26 -1.21 -15.75
C LYS A 2 -14.14 -1.09 -14.70
N ILE A 3 -12.87 -1.10 -15.15
CA ILE A 3 -11.68 -0.98 -14.30
C ILE A 3 -10.88 0.27 -14.72
N SER A 4 -10.49 1.09 -13.73
CA SER A 4 -9.61 2.24 -13.93
C SER A 4 -8.20 1.89 -13.48
N ILE A 5 -7.24 1.94 -14.41
CA ILE A 5 -5.82 1.80 -14.13
C ILE A 5 -5.24 3.21 -13.93
N ILE A 6 -4.55 3.44 -12.83
CA ILE A 6 -3.94 4.73 -12.50
C ILE A 6 -2.43 4.59 -12.49
N VAL A 7 -1.75 5.43 -13.26
CA VAL A 7 -0.30 5.41 -13.46
C VAL A 7 0.28 6.80 -13.17
N PRO A 8 0.91 7.02 -12.01
CA PRO A 8 1.69 8.23 -11.76
C PRO A 8 2.92 8.29 -12.67
N VAL A 9 3.19 9.45 -13.28
CA VAL A 9 4.31 9.63 -14.22
C VAL A 9 5.20 10.77 -13.75
N TYR A 10 6.48 10.48 -13.48
CA TYR A 10 7.48 11.47 -13.12
C TYR A 10 8.90 10.95 -13.40
N ASN A 11 9.56 11.50 -14.44
CA ASN A 11 10.93 11.16 -14.84
C ASN A 11 11.17 9.65 -15.03
N VAL A 12 10.40 9.02 -15.94
CA VAL A 12 10.39 7.58 -16.20
C VAL A 12 10.55 7.22 -17.68
N GLU A 13 11.18 8.09 -18.47
CA GLU A 13 11.34 7.91 -19.92
C GLU A 13 11.96 6.56 -20.31
N LEU A 14 12.83 6.01 -19.47
CA LEU A 14 13.47 4.71 -19.71
C LEU A 14 12.53 3.51 -19.52
N TYR A 15 11.42 3.69 -18.82
CA TYR A 15 10.54 2.60 -18.38
C TYR A 15 9.13 2.68 -18.96
N ILE A 16 8.68 3.89 -19.28
CA ILE A 16 7.28 4.16 -19.60
C ILE A 16 6.75 3.40 -20.82
N CYS A 17 7.61 3.11 -21.82
CA CYS A 17 7.24 2.30 -22.97
C CYS A 17 6.82 0.88 -22.58
N GLU A 18 7.59 0.25 -21.69
CA GLU A 18 7.29 -1.11 -21.24
C GLU A 18 6.06 -1.14 -20.35
N CYS A 19 5.92 -0.15 -19.45
CA CYS A 19 4.74 0.02 -18.61
C CYS A 19 3.47 0.15 -19.48
N PHE A 20 3.44 1.10 -20.42
CA PHE A 20 2.33 1.29 -21.35
C PHE A 20 2.01 0.00 -22.11
N SER A 21 3.03 -0.65 -22.72
CA SER A 21 2.84 -1.87 -23.51
C SER A 21 2.24 -3.00 -22.67
N SER A 22 2.62 -3.12 -21.41
CA SER A 22 2.06 -4.13 -20.49
C SER A 22 0.58 -3.88 -20.17
N ILE A 23 0.15 -2.61 -20.14
CA ILE A 23 -1.25 -2.24 -19.97
C ILE A 23 -2.02 -2.43 -21.28
N ALA A 24 -1.45 -1.98 -22.39
CA ALA A 24 -2.08 -2.05 -23.72
C ALA A 24 -2.32 -3.48 -24.21
N SER A 25 -1.57 -4.45 -23.67
CA SER A 25 -1.67 -5.88 -24.02
C SER A 25 -2.56 -6.70 -23.09
N GLN A 26 -3.36 -6.06 -22.21
CA GLN A 26 -4.23 -6.81 -21.28
C GLN A 26 -5.31 -7.59 -22.03
N THR A 27 -5.55 -8.83 -21.58
CA THR A 27 -6.52 -9.77 -22.19
C THR A 27 -7.92 -9.68 -21.61
N TYR A 28 -8.14 -8.82 -20.60
CA TYR A 28 -9.45 -8.61 -19.99
C TYR A 28 -10.43 -8.05 -21.04
N ASP A 29 -11.57 -8.73 -21.25
CA ASP A 29 -12.60 -8.40 -22.24
C ASP A 29 -13.64 -7.35 -21.76
N GLY A 30 -13.57 -6.95 -20.49
CA GLY A 30 -14.42 -5.89 -19.95
C GLY A 30 -13.87 -4.49 -20.25
N GLU A 31 -14.65 -3.48 -19.87
CA GLU A 31 -14.23 -2.08 -20.08
C GLU A 31 -13.02 -1.71 -19.22
N MET A 32 -12.01 -1.10 -19.85
CA MET A 32 -10.85 -0.53 -19.17
C MET A 32 -10.61 0.91 -19.57
N GLU A 33 -10.18 1.71 -18.61
CA GLU A 33 -9.53 2.99 -18.84
C GLU A 33 -8.19 3.03 -18.13
N CYS A 34 -7.23 3.74 -18.71
CA CYS A 34 -5.94 4.01 -18.09
C CYS A 34 -5.69 5.51 -18.02
N ILE A 35 -5.45 6.01 -16.81
CA ILE A 35 -5.22 7.42 -16.52
C ILE A 35 -3.75 7.57 -16.11
N PHE A 36 -2.94 8.11 -17.03
CA PHE A 36 -1.61 8.57 -16.71
C PHE A 36 -1.71 9.95 -16.06
N VAL A 37 -1.04 10.15 -14.94
CA VAL A 37 -1.01 11.46 -14.26
C VAL A 37 0.41 11.97 -14.31
N ASP A 38 0.65 12.93 -15.19
CA ASP A 38 1.91 13.65 -15.32
C ASP A 38 2.09 14.62 -14.14
N ASP A 39 3.07 14.35 -13.30
CA ASP A 39 3.39 15.14 -12.12
C ASP A 39 4.55 16.13 -12.39
N CYS A 40 4.54 16.76 -13.56
CA CYS A 40 5.53 17.75 -14.01
C CYS A 40 6.95 17.18 -14.09
N GLY A 41 7.14 16.01 -14.71
CA GLY A 41 8.45 15.47 -15.04
C GLY A 41 9.24 16.38 -16.01
N HIS A 42 10.55 16.23 -16.05
CA HIS A 42 11.44 17.05 -16.88
C HIS A 42 12.10 16.25 -18.02
N ASP A 43 11.69 14.98 -18.17
CA ASP A 43 12.16 14.07 -19.22
C ASP A 43 11.13 13.93 -20.35
N ASN A 44 11.36 12.98 -21.28
CA ASN A 44 10.47 12.77 -22.43
C ASN A 44 9.30 11.79 -22.14
N SER A 45 9.04 11.44 -20.90
CA SER A 45 8.00 10.44 -20.55
C SER A 45 6.63 10.75 -21.16
N VAL A 46 6.21 12.01 -21.09
CA VAL A 46 4.89 12.45 -21.60
C VAL A 46 4.86 12.40 -23.13
N GLU A 47 5.89 12.91 -23.81
CA GLU A 47 5.96 12.86 -25.27
C GLU A 47 5.93 11.43 -25.82
N ILE A 48 6.61 10.52 -25.11
CA ILE A 48 6.58 9.08 -25.44
C ILE A 48 5.16 8.53 -25.28
N LEU A 49 4.49 8.81 -24.18
CA LEU A 49 3.11 8.36 -23.94
C LEU A 49 2.13 8.89 -24.98
N GLU A 50 2.20 10.18 -25.32
CA GLU A 50 1.34 10.79 -26.35
C GLU A 50 1.47 10.06 -27.69
N LYS A 51 2.74 9.75 -28.11
CA LYS A 51 2.99 8.99 -29.34
C LYS A 51 2.44 7.57 -29.27
N MET A 52 2.60 6.91 -28.12
CA MET A 52 2.10 5.54 -27.95
C MET A 52 0.57 5.50 -27.96
N ILE A 53 -0.09 6.43 -27.26
CA ILE A 53 -1.54 6.54 -27.25
C ILE A 53 -2.09 6.83 -28.65
N ALA A 54 -1.47 7.76 -29.39
CA ALA A 54 -1.89 8.12 -30.75
C ALA A 54 -1.80 6.93 -31.75
N ASN A 55 -0.91 5.98 -31.50
CA ASN A 55 -0.73 4.77 -32.31
C ASN A 55 -1.48 3.55 -31.78
N TYR A 56 -2.17 3.66 -30.65
CA TYR A 56 -2.93 2.56 -30.09
C TYR A 56 -4.29 2.41 -30.79
N ASN A 57 -4.63 1.17 -31.18
CA ASN A 57 -5.87 0.85 -31.90
C ASN A 57 -6.73 -0.19 -31.15
N GLY A 58 -6.49 -0.42 -29.88
CA GLY A 58 -7.30 -1.35 -29.06
C GLY A 58 -8.44 -0.64 -28.32
N ASP A 59 -9.09 -1.38 -27.41
CA ASP A 59 -10.33 -0.95 -26.75
C ASP A 59 -10.11 -0.22 -25.41
N ILE A 60 -8.87 -0.11 -24.92
CA ILE A 60 -8.57 0.59 -23.67
C ILE A 60 -8.59 2.10 -23.91
N SER A 61 -9.38 2.83 -23.11
CA SER A 61 -9.39 4.29 -23.15
C SER A 61 -8.20 4.85 -22.37
N PHE A 62 -7.24 5.44 -23.09
CA PHE A 62 -6.08 6.10 -22.48
C PHE A 62 -6.28 7.61 -22.36
N SER A 63 -5.85 8.19 -21.23
CA SER A 63 -5.83 9.65 -21.02
C SER A 63 -4.59 10.08 -20.24
N ILE A 64 -4.15 11.32 -20.46
CA ILE A 64 -3.08 11.95 -19.68
C ILE A 64 -3.69 13.16 -18.96
N ILE A 65 -3.45 13.28 -17.67
CA ILE A 65 -3.81 14.45 -16.87
C ILE A 65 -2.52 15.12 -16.43
N HIS A 66 -2.37 16.40 -16.76
CA HIS A 66 -1.18 17.18 -16.42
C HIS A 66 -1.42 17.96 -15.14
N HIS A 67 -0.49 17.92 -14.21
CA HIS A 67 -0.44 18.82 -13.07
C HIS A 67 0.21 20.16 -13.48
N GLU A 68 -0.21 21.24 -12.87
CA GLU A 68 0.43 22.55 -13.06
C GLU A 68 1.78 22.67 -12.34
N HIS A 69 1.98 21.85 -11.30
CA HIS A 69 3.19 21.72 -10.52
C HIS A 69 3.28 20.34 -9.90
N ASN A 70 4.48 19.91 -9.53
CA ASN A 70 4.70 18.60 -8.88
C ASN A 70 3.97 18.53 -7.53
N LYS A 71 3.08 17.53 -7.38
CA LYS A 71 2.32 17.24 -6.15
C LYS A 71 2.80 15.97 -5.45
N GLY A 72 3.80 15.31 -6.01
CA GLY A 72 4.32 14.03 -5.53
C GLY A 72 3.41 12.84 -5.84
N LEU A 73 3.92 11.65 -5.56
CA LEU A 73 3.27 10.37 -5.86
C LEU A 73 1.84 10.28 -5.31
N SER A 74 1.62 10.75 -4.08
CA SER A 74 0.30 10.84 -3.44
C SER A 74 -0.68 11.72 -4.22
N GLY A 75 -0.24 12.92 -4.63
CA GLY A 75 -1.03 13.86 -5.39
C GLY A 75 -1.43 13.29 -6.75
N ALA A 76 -0.50 12.63 -7.44
CA ALA A 76 -0.76 11.97 -8.71
C ALA A 76 -1.78 10.83 -8.58
N ARG A 77 -1.61 9.93 -7.60
CA ARG A 77 -2.60 8.87 -7.34
C ARG A 77 -3.98 9.44 -6.98
N ASN A 78 -4.04 10.48 -6.14
CA ASN A 78 -5.28 11.13 -5.76
C ASN A 78 -5.99 11.77 -6.97
N THR A 79 -5.24 12.39 -7.87
CA THR A 79 -5.78 12.94 -9.12
C THR A 79 -6.36 11.83 -9.99
N GLY A 80 -5.66 10.70 -10.13
CA GLY A 80 -6.17 9.51 -10.82
C GLY A 80 -7.47 8.99 -10.20
N ILE A 81 -7.54 8.84 -8.86
CA ILE A 81 -8.75 8.39 -8.15
C ILE A 81 -9.95 9.32 -8.43
N ARG A 82 -9.74 10.64 -8.41
CA ARG A 82 -10.82 11.61 -8.63
C ARG A 82 -11.39 11.55 -10.03
N ASN A 83 -10.55 11.22 -11.02
CA ASN A 83 -10.94 11.13 -12.44
C ASN A 83 -11.34 9.73 -12.90
N ALA A 84 -11.08 8.70 -12.09
CA ALA A 84 -11.46 7.33 -12.39
C ALA A 84 -12.97 7.16 -12.47
N THR A 85 -13.47 6.48 -13.51
CA THR A 85 -14.90 6.20 -13.74
C THR A 85 -15.26 4.73 -13.52
N GLY A 86 -14.28 3.83 -13.43
CA GLY A 86 -14.47 2.39 -13.22
C GLY A 86 -15.07 2.03 -11.86
N ASN A 87 -15.56 0.80 -11.76
CA ASN A 87 -16.07 0.23 -10.52
C ASN A 87 -14.95 -0.13 -9.53
N TYR A 88 -13.80 -0.51 -10.10
CA TYR A 88 -12.59 -0.84 -9.35
C TYR A 88 -11.42 0.01 -9.85
N ILE A 89 -10.49 0.28 -8.94
CA ILE A 89 -9.25 1.00 -9.21
C ILE A 89 -8.07 0.03 -9.06
N TYR A 90 -7.15 0.11 -10.02
CA TYR A 90 -5.87 -0.58 -10.02
C TYR A 90 -4.73 0.44 -10.14
N PHE A 91 -3.73 0.34 -9.26
CA PHE A 91 -2.53 1.17 -9.35
C PHE A 91 -1.35 0.37 -9.92
N ILE A 92 -0.57 1.02 -10.77
CA ILE A 92 0.71 0.52 -11.27
C ILE A 92 1.72 1.67 -11.23
N ASP A 93 2.93 1.41 -10.73
CA ASP A 93 4.01 2.39 -10.81
C ASP A 93 4.62 2.37 -12.21
N SER A 94 4.97 3.54 -12.74
CA SER A 94 5.33 3.72 -14.15
C SER A 94 6.68 3.13 -14.56
N ASP A 95 7.48 2.68 -13.61
CA ASP A 95 8.72 1.93 -13.82
C ASP A 95 8.55 0.40 -13.76
N ASP A 96 7.33 -0.08 -13.48
CA ASP A 96 6.96 -1.48 -13.39
C ASP A 96 6.15 -1.98 -14.61
N THR A 97 5.87 -3.29 -14.64
CA THR A 97 5.00 -3.91 -15.66
C THR A 97 4.04 -4.91 -15.03
N ILE A 98 2.94 -5.20 -15.73
CA ILE A 98 1.99 -6.24 -15.35
C ILE A 98 2.00 -7.38 -16.37
N THR A 99 1.60 -8.60 -15.99
CA THR A 99 1.41 -9.68 -16.95
C THR A 99 0.22 -9.38 -17.85
N SER A 100 0.22 -9.89 -19.09
CA SER A 100 -0.88 -9.63 -20.04
C SER A 100 -2.25 -10.08 -19.57
N ASP A 101 -2.32 -11.01 -18.64
CA ASP A 101 -3.53 -11.57 -18.04
C ASP A 101 -3.81 -11.03 -16.60
N CYS A 102 -3.08 -9.99 -16.19
CA CYS A 102 -3.18 -9.45 -14.84
C CYS A 102 -4.60 -9.01 -14.50
N ILE A 103 -5.15 -8.11 -15.30
CA ILE A 103 -6.49 -7.53 -15.02
C ILE A 103 -7.58 -8.61 -15.16
N GLU A 104 -7.47 -9.50 -16.15
CA GLU A 104 -8.39 -10.64 -16.32
C GLU A 104 -8.41 -11.55 -15.09
N LYS A 105 -7.23 -11.94 -14.57
CA LYS A 105 -7.13 -12.79 -13.38
C LYS A 105 -7.73 -12.15 -12.13
N LEU A 106 -7.47 -10.86 -11.93
CA LEU A 106 -8.02 -10.14 -10.78
C LEU A 106 -9.53 -9.92 -10.94
N ALA A 107 -10.00 -9.59 -12.15
CA ALA A 107 -11.41 -9.40 -12.46
C ALA A 107 -12.22 -10.70 -12.30
N THR A 108 -11.67 -11.85 -12.69
CA THR A 108 -12.28 -13.17 -12.47
C THR A 108 -12.61 -13.42 -11.00
N LEU A 109 -11.76 -12.96 -10.08
CA LEU A 109 -12.05 -13.06 -8.64
C LEU A 109 -13.16 -12.10 -8.21
N VAL A 110 -13.27 -10.91 -8.82
CA VAL A 110 -14.40 -10.01 -8.56
C VAL A 110 -15.72 -10.62 -9.06
N GLU A 111 -15.71 -11.29 -10.21
CA GLU A 111 -16.88 -11.98 -10.76
C GLU A 111 -17.27 -13.18 -9.92
N LYS A 112 -16.29 -13.94 -9.44
CA LYS A 112 -16.51 -15.10 -8.56
C LYS A 112 -17.03 -14.70 -7.17
N TYR A 113 -16.60 -13.52 -6.67
CA TYR A 113 -16.98 -12.97 -5.36
C TYR A 113 -17.56 -11.56 -5.52
N PRO A 114 -18.83 -11.45 -5.99
CA PRO A 114 -19.44 -10.17 -6.32
C PRO A 114 -19.41 -9.18 -5.16
N GLY A 115 -18.90 -7.99 -5.42
CA GLY A 115 -18.84 -6.92 -4.42
C GLY A 115 -17.62 -6.99 -3.49
N VAL A 116 -16.67 -7.91 -3.72
CA VAL A 116 -15.40 -7.97 -2.95
C VAL A 116 -14.74 -6.60 -2.88
N ASP A 117 -14.29 -6.20 -1.68
CA ASP A 117 -13.71 -4.87 -1.46
C ASP A 117 -12.28 -4.73 -2.01
N LEU A 118 -11.51 -5.82 -1.95
CA LEU A 118 -10.11 -5.85 -2.34
C LEU A 118 -9.73 -7.19 -2.97
N VAL A 119 -9.06 -7.15 -4.13
CA VAL A 119 -8.37 -8.31 -4.70
C VAL A 119 -6.88 -8.02 -4.71
N GLN A 120 -6.07 -8.88 -4.10
CA GLN A 120 -4.62 -8.77 -4.03
C GLN A 120 -3.96 -9.74 -4.99
N GLY A 121 -3.12 -9.22 -5.90
CA GLY A 121 -2.30 -10.04 -6.79
C GLY A 121 -0.94 -10.42 -6.19
N SER A 122 -0.29 -11.43 -6.77
CA SER A 122 1.08 -11.84 -6.43
C SER A 122 2.11 -11.16 -7.32
N THR A 123 3.31 -10.92 -6.80
CA THR A 123 4.32 -10.09 -7.45
C THR A 123 5.60 -10.87 -7.70
N LYS A 124 6.16 -10.75 -8.90
CA LYS A 124 7.53 -11.21 -9.20
C LYS A 124 8.51 -10.18 -8.65
N SER A 125 9.23 -10.56 -7.60
CA SER A 125 10.23 -9.70 -6.96
C SER A 125 11.31 -10.58 -6.30
N LYS A 126 12.53 -10.05 -6.14
CA LYS A 126 13.57 -10.68 -5.30
C LYS A 126 13.15 -10.72 -3.83
N LEU A 127 12.28 -9.81 -3.41
CA LEU A 127 11.74 -9.76 -2.07
C LEU A 127 10.58 -10.75 -1.93
N LYS A 128 10.86 -11.92 -1.37
CA LYS A 128 9.90 -13.04 -1.24
C LYS A 128 8.58 -12.67 -0.53
N TRP A 129 8.57 -11.65 0.32
CA TRP A 129 7.36 -11.24 1.03
C TRP A 129 6.30 -10.58 0.14
N PHE A 130 6.64 -10.17 -1.08
CA PHE A 130 5.68 -9.75 -2.10
C PHE A 130 4.96 -10.92 -2.80
N GLN A 131 5.49 -12.15 -2.69
CA GLN A 131 4.92 -13.33 -3.33
C GLN A 131 3.84 -13.95 -2.44
N LEU A 132 2.64 -14.16 -2.97
CA LEU A 132 1.53 -14.76 -2.23
C LEU A 132 1.55 -16.29 -2.26
N ALA A 133 2.15 -16.90 -3.29
CA ALA A 133 2.16 -18.34 -3.51
C ALA A 133 2.71 -19.18 -2.32
N HIS A 134 3.53 -18.56 -1.45
CA HIS A 134 4.09 -19.21 -0.26
C HIS A 134 3.28 -18.93 1.01
N LYS A 135 2.17 -18.21 0.90
CA LYS A 135 1.33 -17.83 2.02
C LYS A 135 0.04 -18.65 1.97
N ASN A 136 -0.25 -19.32 3.06
CA ASN A 136 -1.45 -20.16 3.20
C ASN A 136 -2.69 -19.27 3.39
N PHE A 137 -2.96 -18.36 2.42
CA PHE A 137 -4.15 -17.52 2.45
C PHE A 137 -5.34 -18.27 1.85
N PRO A 138 -6.56 -18.07 2.37
CA PRO A 138 -7.76 -18.49 1.66
C PRO A 138 -7.86 -17.73 0.34
N GLU A 139 -8.46 -18.33 -0.70
CA GLU A 139 -8.71 -17.59 -1.95
C GLU A 139 -9.62 -16.37 -1.71
N TYR A 140 -10.57 -16.48 -0.79
CA TYR A 140 -11.49 -15.42 -0.38
C TYR A 140 -11.84 -15.51 1.10
N THR A 141 -12.09 -14.36 1.74
CA THR A 141 -12.59 -14.31 3.12
C THR A 141 -13.32 -13.00 3.41
N GLU A 142 -14.33 -13.08 4.28
CA GLU A 142 -15.06 -11.96 4.89
C GLU A 142 -14.76 -11.85 6.40
N ASN A 143 -13.78 -12.58 6.90
CA ASN A 143 -13.41 -12.48 8.30
C ASN A 143 -12.67 -11.16 8.56
N PHE A 144 -13.43 -10.12 8.85
CA PHE A 144 -12.92 -8.75 9.06
C PHE A 144 -11.76 -8.68 10.06
N LYS A 145 -11.85 -9.42 11.18
CA LYS A 145 -10.77 -9.45 12.17
C LYS A 145 -9.49 -10.04 11.60
N TRP A 146 -9.60 -11.11 10.84
CA TRP A 146 -8.47 -11.74 10.18
C TRP A 146 -7.89 -10.82 9.10
N ILE A 147 -8.73 -10.24 8.24
CA ILE A 147 -8.34 -9.30 7.18
C ILE A 147 -7.56 -8.15 7.78
N LYS A 148 -8.15 -7.43 8.73
CA LYS A 148 -7.52 -6.29 9.38
C LYS A 148 -6.18 -6.66 10.04
N THR A 149 -6.14 -7.77 10.77
CA THR A 149 -4.90 -8.21 11.43
C THR A 149 -3.83 -8.56 10.42
N THR A 150 -4.19 -9.24 9.33
CA THR A 150 -3.25 -9.69 8.31
C THR A 150 -2.75 -8.52 7.46
N MET A 151 -3.62 -7.57 7.07
CA MET A 151 -3.22 -6.36 6.34
C MET A 151 -2.27 -5.47 7.15
N LEU A 152 -2.47 -5.39 8.46
CA LEU A 152 -1.66 -4.57 9.36
C LEU A 152 -0.40 -5.29 9.88
N GLN A 153 -0.28 -6.58 9.67
CA GLN A 153 0.91 -7.33 10.03
C GLN A 153 1.95 -7.21 8.91
N ARG A 154 3.12 -6.68 9.25
CA ARG A 154 4.22 -6.50 8.29
C ARG A 154 4.63 -7.83 7.65
N PHE A 155 4.96 -7.80 6.35
CA PHE A 155 5.40 -8.95 5.54
C PHE A 155 4.33 -10.04 5.31
N THR A 156 3.06 -9.75 5.57
CA THR A 156 1.93 -10.63 5.23
C THR A 156 1.32 -10.24 3.89
N ILE A 157 0.36 -9.31 3.87
CA ILE A 157 -0.15 -8.71 2.64
C ILE A 157 0.74 -7.50 2.30
N PRO A 158 1.18 -7.34 1.04
CA PRO A 158 1.95 -6.17 0.65
C PRO A 158 1.21 -4.87 0.99
N MET A 159 1.90 -3.93 1.65
CA MET A 159 1.31 -2.64 2.02
C MET A 159 1.25 -1.66 0.86
N THR A 160 1.91 -2.00 -0.26
CA THR A 160 1.97 -1.19 -1.46
C THR A 160 0.60 -0.89 -2.05
N ALA A 161 0.46 0.25 -2.71
CA ALA A 161 -0.78 0.60 -3.42
C ALA A 161 -0.99 -0.26 -4.67
N TRP A 162 0.10 -0.57 -5.38
CA TRP A 162 0.05 -1.31 -6.63
C TRP A 162 -0.32 -2.80 -6.45
N ASN A 163 -0.73 -3.42 -7.56
CA ASN A 163 -1.15 -4.82 -7.66
C ASN A 163 -2.36 -5.17 -6.77
N LYS A 164 -3.28 -4.22 -6.66
CA LYS A 164 -4.56 -4.38 -5.97
C LYS A 164 -5.70 -3.88 -6.84
N LEU A 165 -6.76 -4.65 -6.98
CA LEU A 165 -8.06 -4.13 -7.39
C LEU A 165 -8.84 -3.71 -6.14
N VAL A 166 -9.10 -2.42 -5.99
CA VAL A 166 -9.82 -1.85 -4.86
C VAL A 166 -11.15 -1.29 -5.34
N LYS A 167 -12.23 -1.68 -4.68
CA LYS A 167 -13.57 -1.17 -4.99
C LYS A 167 -13.61 0.35 -4.84
N LYS A 168 -13.99 1.06 -5.90
CA LYS A 168 -13.96 2.53 -5.93
C LYS A 168 -14.91 3.15 -4.91
N ASP A 169 -16.09 2.55 -4.72
CA ASP A 169 -17.07 3.06 -3.76
C ASP A 169 -16.52 3.03 -2.34
N LEU A 170 -15.72 2.01 -1.97
CA LEU A 170 -15.03 1.97 -0.68
C LEU A 170 -14.10 3.17 -0.48
N ILE A 171 -13.33 3.52 -1.53
CA ILE A 171 -12.42 4.67 -1.47
C ILE A 171 -13.22 5.97 -1.27
N LYS A 172 -14.32 6.14 -1.98
CA LYS A 172 -15.18 7.34 -1.89
C LYS A 172 -15.90 7.44 -0.54
N GLU A 173 -16.51 6.35 -0.10
CA GLU A 173 -17.32 6.30 1.13
C GLU A 173 -16.47 6.68 2.36
N TYR A 174 -15.26 6.17 2.45
CA TYR A 174 -14.40 6.38 3.62
C TYR A 174 -13.29 7.42 3.39
N GLY A 175 -13.27 8.10 2.25
CA GLY A 175 -12.27 9.13 1.94
C GLY A 175 -10.84 8.58 1.93
N LEU A 176 -10.62 7.39 1.37
CA LEU A 176 -9.34 6.69 1.38
C LEU A 176 -8.39 7.26 0.30
N TYR A 177 -8.01 8.52 0.46
CA TYR A 177 -7.01 9.18 -0.36
C TYR A 177 -5.63 9.08 0.27
N PHE A 178 -4.59 9.19 -0.58
CA PHE A 178 -3.20 9.20 -0.12
C PHE A 178 -2.87 10.52 0.57
N GLU A 179 -2.04 10.48 1.60
CA GLU A 179 -1.54 11.67 2.28
C GLU A 179 -0.50 12.37 1.42
N GLU A 180 -0.77 13.61 1.00
CA GLU A 180 0.13 14.36 0.11
C GLU A 180 1.39 14.84 0.87
N GLY A 181 2.54 14.90 0.15
CA GLY A 181 3.82 15.29 0.73
C GLY A 181 4.49 14.24 1.62
N LEU A 182 3.97 13.02 1.65
CA LEU A 182 4.51 11.93 2.46
C LEU A 182 5.31 10.96 1.60
N ILE A 183 6.49 10.56 2.06
CA ILE A 183 7.22 9.38 1.56
C ILE A 183 6.74 8.17 2.36
N HIS A 184 6.50 7.02 1.71
CA HIS A 184 5.82 5.84 2.25
C HIS A 184 4.33 6.10 2.56
N GLU A 185 3.69 6.82 1.70
CA GLU A 185 2.27 7.16 1.73
C GLU A 185 1.36 5.92 1.71
N ASP A 186 1.82 4.86 1.07
CA ASP A 186 1.16 3.57 0.96
C ASP A 186 1.01 2.85 2.32
N GLU A 187 1.93 3.04 3.26
CA GLU A 187 1.81 2.55 4.63
C GLU A 187 0.60 3.17 5.34
N VAL A 188 0.42 4.49 5.22
CA VAL A 188 -0.73 5.20 5.79
C VAL A 188 -2.01 4.81 5.08
N TRP A 189 -1.96 4.75 3.75
CA TRP A 189 -3.11 4.37 2.94
C TRP A 189 -3.59 2.95 3.24
N ASN A 190 -2.67 1.97 3.27
CA ASN A 190 -2.98 0.58 3.63
C ASN A 190 -3.52 0.45 5.07
N PHE A 191 -2.97 1.23 6.01
CA PHE A 191 -3.48 1.27 7.38
C PHE A 191 -4.94 1.74 7.45
N MET A 192 -5.28 2.78 6.68
CA MET A 192 -6.66 3.27 6.60
C MET A 192 -7.56 2.29 5.85
N LEU A 193 -7.10 1.72 4.73
CA LEU A 193 -7.81 0.72 3.96
C LEU A 193 -8.18 -0.50 4.82
N ALA A 194 -7.23 -1.01 5.62
CA ALA A 194 -7.44 -2.16 6.51
C ALA A 194 -8.55 -1.97 7.55
N LYS A 195 -9.00 -0.75 7.80
CA LYS A 195 -10.11 -0.47 8.72
C LYS A 195 -11.48 -0.68 8.09
N HIS A 196 -11.53 -0.70 6.76
CA HIS A 196 -12.79 -0.64 6.00
C HIS A 196 -12.96 -1.80 5.02
N VAL A 197 -11.91 -2.59 4.76
CA VAL A 197 -11.99 -3.80 3.93
C VAL A 197 -12.65 -4.92 4.73
N HIS A 198 -13.85 -5.31 4.31
CA HIS A 198 -14.63 -6.39 4.92
C HIS A 198 -14.55 -7.70 4.14
N SER A 199 -14.09 -7.65 2.88
CA SER A 199 -13.91 -8.82 2.03
C SER A 199 -12.64 -8.70 1.19
N ILE A 200 -11.87 -9.79 1.09
CA ILE A 200 -10.63 -9.84 0.32
C ILE A 200 -10.51 -11.16 -0.42
N ALA A 201 -10.03 -11.08 -1.67
CA ALA A 201 -9.64 -12.25 -2.46
C ALA A 201 -8.16 -12.18 -2.82
N PHE A 202 -7.54 -13.32 -3.08
CA PHE A 202 -6.11 -13.44 -3.39
C PHE A 202 -5.88 -14.18 -4.70
N CYS A 203 -5.20 -13.53 -5.64
CA CYS A 203 -4.66 -14.16 -6.84
C CYS A 203 -3.21 -14.59 -6.55
N CYS A 204 -2.99 -15.91 -6.45
CA CYS A 204 -1.65 -16.45 -6.15
C CYS A 204 -0.73 -16.46 -7.38
N ASP A 205 -1.28 -16.33 -8.59
CA ASP A 205 -0.50 -16.18 -9.82
C ASP A 205 0.26 -14.86 -9.81
N ILE A 206 1.42 -14.86 -10.44
CA ILE A 206 2.17 -13.63 -10.66
C ILE A 206 1.38 -12.77 -11.64
N THR A 207 1.04 -11.56 -11.21
CA THR A 207 0.31 -10.56 -11.99
C THR A 207 1.13 -9.28 -12.20
N TYR A 208 2.17 -9.08 -11.39
CA TYR A 208 2.96 -7.85 -11.35
C TYR A 208 4.45 -8.15 -11.35
N ASN A 209 5.22 -7.41 -12.15
CA ASN A 209 6.68 -7.50 -12.23
C ASN A 209 7.27 -6.21 -11.63
N TYR A 210 7.73 -6.30 -10.40
CA TYR A 210 8.41 -5.20 -9.72
C TYR A 210 9.84 -5.07 -10.24
N ARG A 211 10.21 -3.87 -10.68
CA ARG A 211 11.54 -3.51 -11.16
C ARG A 211 12.31 -2.75 -10.07
N GLU A 212 13.55 -3.14 -9.86
CA GLU A 212 14.46 -2.35 -9.04
C GLU A 212 14.96 -1.14 -9.86
N ASN A 213 14.46 0.05 -9.54
CA ASN A 213 14.86 1.30 -10.16
C ASN A 213 15.83 2.05 -9.25
N PRO A 214 17.14 2.15 -9.60
CA PRO A 214 18.13 2.87 -8.77
C PRO A 214 17.83 4.36 -8.62
N ASP A 215 17.17 4.95 -9.62
CA ASP A 215 16.84 6.37 -9.68
C ASP A 215 15.45 6.68 -9.08
N GLY A 216 14.70 5.63 -8.74
CA GLY A 216 13.41 5.73 -8.08
C GLY A 216 13.53 6.14 -6.60
N ILE A 217 12.39 6.45 -5.99
CA ILE A 217 12.29 6.86 -4.56
C ILE A 217 13.00 5.86 -3.65
N MET A 218 12.81 4.54 -3.90
CA MET A 218 13.41 3.48 -3.09
C MET A 218 14.90 3.30 -3.34
N GLY A 219 15.37 3.56 -4.56
CA GLY A 219 16.80 3.48 -4.92
C GLY A 219 17.63 4.63 -4.37
N GLN A 220 17.07 5.82 -4.28
CA GLN A 220 17.76 7.04 -3.80
C GLN A 220 17.71 7.22 -2.28
N ALA A 221 16.82 6.56 -1.58
CA ALA A 221 16.66 6.72 -0.15
C ALA A 221 17.81 6.08 0.65
N LYS A 222 18.74 6.91 1.14
CA LYS A 222 19.87 6.47 1.99
C LYS A 222 19.43 6.16 3.44
N GLU A 223 18.41 6.85 3.94
CA GLU A 223 17.80 6.62 5.25
C GLU A 223 16.28 6.88 5.17
N TYR A 224 15.49 5.94 5.68
CA TYR A 224 14.03 6.08 5.74
C TYR A 224 13.62 6.87 6.97
N ASN A 225 13.09 8.07 6.78
CA ASN A 225 12.48 8.82 7.87
C ASN A 225 10.99 8.47 8.01
N TYR A 226 10.69 7.43 8.77
CA TYR A 226 9.31 7.03 9.07
C TYR A 226 8.60 7.93 10.11
N ALA A 227 9.25 8.96 10.65
CA ALA A 227 8.64 9.78 11.70
C ALA A 227 7.32 10.46 11.27
N PRO A 228 7.20 11.04 10.06
CA PRO A 228 5.93 11.58 9.60
C PRO A 228 4.82 10.53 9.50
N VAL A 229 5.11 9.38 8.89
CA VAL A 229 4.19 8.24 8.77
C VAL A 229 3.69 7.81 10.15
N LEU A 230 4.61 7.59 11.08
CA LEU A 230 4.29 7.13 12.44
C LEU A 230 3.42 8.14 13.21
N ASN A 231 3.65 9.44 13.01
CA ASN A 231 2.84 10.48 13.63
C ASN A 231 1.38 10.36 13.18
N ILE A 232 1.16 10.26 11.88
CA ILE A 232 -0.17 10.13 11.29
C ILE A 232 -0.85 8.83 11.73
N LEU A 233 -0.14 7.71 11.73
CA LEU A 233 -0.68 6.42 12.18
C LEU A 233 -1.11 6.44 13.64
N VAL A 234 -0.33 7.10 14.52
CA VAL A 234 -0.67 7.27 15.93
C VAL A 234 -1.92 8.12 16.10
N GLU A 235 -2.04 9.22 15.34
CA GLU A 235 -3.21 10.09 15.37
C GLU A 235 -4.47 9.39 14.87
N ARG A 236 -4.34 8.61 13.81
CA ARG A 236 -5.44 7.90 13.16
C ARG A 236 -5.79 6.55 13.78
N ALA A 237 -5.02 6.05 14.75
CA ALA A 237 -5.35 4.81 15.46
C ALA A 237 -6.69 4.95 16.20
N SER A 238 -7.71 4.26 15.71
CA SER A 238 -9.09 4.39 16.21
C SER A 238 -9.30 3.71 17.55
N ASN A 239 -8.53 2.66 17.83
CA ASN A 239 -8.60 1.94 19.09
C ASN A 239 -7.20 1.43 19.49
N PRO A 240 -6.59 2.07 20.51
CA PRO A 240 -5.28 1.68 21.01
C PRO A 240 -5.25 0.28 21.63
N TYR A 241 -6.41 -0.30 21.90
CA TYR A 241 -6.53 -1.68 22.39
C TYR A 241 -6.56 -2.70 21.26
N LEU A 242 -6.69 -2.27 19.99
CA LEU A 242 -6.54 -3.16 18.82
C LEU A 242 -5.05 -3.43 18.59
N SER A 243 -4.63 -4.57 19.09
CA SER A 243 -3.25 -5.02 19.07
C SER A 243 -2.59 -4.99 17.68
N SER A 244 -3.40 -5.12 16.60
CA SER A 244 -2.91 -5.10 15.21
C SER A 244 -2.50 -3.70 14.74
N GLU A 245 -3.26 -2.64 15.05
CA GLU A 245 -2.90 -1.27 14.67
C GLU A 245 -1.61 -0.84 15.36
N ILE A 246 -1.48 -1.13 16.64
CA ILE A 246 -0.30 -0.80 17.42
C ILE A 246 0.91 -1.63 16.99
N LEU A 247 0.73 -2.92 16.69
CA LEU A 247 1.83 -3.76 16.18
C LEU A 247 2.31 -3.28 14.81
N CYS A 248 1.40 -2.77 13.94
CA CYS A 248 1.77 -2.13 12.69
C CYS A 248 2.66 -0.90 12.95
N ILE A 249 2.18 0.04 13.78
CA ILE A 249 2.91 1.26 14.15
C ILE A 249 4.29 0.92 14.72
N LEU A 250 4.36 -0.04 15.63
CA LEU A 250 5.62 -0.44 16.26
C LEU A 250 6.57 -1.16 15.31
N SER A 251 6.05 -1.94 14.36
CA SER A 251 6.87 -2.63 13.37
C SER A 251 7.58 -1.67 12.41
N LEU A 252 6.99 -0.49 12.16
CA LEU A 252 7.56 0.57 11.33
C LEU A 252 8.54 1.47 12.10
N SER A 253 8.44 1.52 13.42
CA SER A 253 9.20 2.47 14.24
C SER A 253 10.67 2.09 14.47
N GLY A 254 11.07 0.84 14.22
CA GLY A 254 12.44 0.37 14.46
C GLY A 254 12.92 0.69 15.86
N ASP A 255 14.06 1.38 15.99
CA ASP A 255 14.65 1.73 17.29
C ASP A 255 13.99 2.93 17.99
N LYS A 256 13.00 3.58 17.36
CA LYS A 256 12.24 4.72 17.91
C LYS A 256 11.01 4.31 18.74
N TYR A 257 10.90 3.05 19.12
CA TYR A 257 9.78 2.52 19.93
C TYR A 257 9.47 3.34 21.18
N HIS A 258 10.51 3.84 21.84
CA HIS A 258 10.35 4.56 23.10
C HIS A 258 9.57 5.87 22.93
N ASP A 259 9.87 6.62 21.88
CA ASP A 259 9.18 7.90 21.62
C ASP A 259 7.71 7.67 21.26
N ILE A 260 7.43 6.68 20.42
CA ILE A 260 6.07 6.33 20.01
C ILE A 260 5.26 5.80 21.20
N LEU A 261 5.84 4.93 22.02
CA LEU A 261 5.18 4.42 23.23
C LEU A 261 4.90 5.53 24.22
N SER A 262 5.82 6.50 24.37
CA SER A 262 5.61 7.65 25.25
C SER A 262 4.47 8.56 24.78
N ARG A 263 4.32 8.71 23.46
CA ARG A 263 3.22 9.48 22.85
C ARG A 263 1.88 8.77 22.99
N LEU A 264 1.84 7.46 22.71
CA LEU A 264 0.67 6.62 22.97
C LEU A 264 0.26 6.63 24.45
N TYR A 265 1.23 6.67 25.36
CA TYR A 265 1.01 6.79 26.79
C TYR A 265 0.34 8.12 27.17
N ARG A 266 0.85 9.25 26.69
CA ARG A 266 0.24 10.58 26.97
C ARG A 266 -1.20 10.66 26.47
N PHE A 267 -1.51 9.98 25.38
CA PHE A 267 -2.86 10.00 24.80
C PHE A 267 -3.87 9.11 25.53
N LYS A 268 -3.47 7.98 26.11
CA LYS A 268 -4.40 6.89 26.47
C LYS A 268 -4.13 6.23 27.84
N GLY A 269 -3.18 6.72 28.61
CA GLY A 269 -2.94 6.31 30.01
C GLY A 269 -2.09 5.04 30.21
N VAL A 270 -1.62 4.87 31.44
CA VAL A 270 -0.62 3.87 31.88
C VAL A 270 -1.00 2.41 31.54
N LYS A 271 -2.26 2.03 31.71
CA LYS A 271 -2.71 0.63 31.52
C LYS A 271 -2.52 0.14 30.09
N MET A 272 -2.61 1.04 29.11
CA MET A 272 -2.44 0.70 27.72
C MET A 272 -0.97 0.49 27.36
N TYR A 273 -0.10 1.32 27.87
CA TYR A 273 1.35 1.20 27.71
C TYR A 273 1.85 -0.21 28.06
N PHE A 274 1.43 -0.74 29.23
CA PHE A 274 1.82 -2.08 29.66
C PHE A 274 1.26 -3.20 28.79
N LYS A 275 0.01 -3.08 28.32
CA LYS A 275 -0.56 -4.08 27.40
C LYS A 275 0.16 -4.14 26.06
N ILE A 276 0.53 -3.00 25.51
CA ILE A 276 1.31 -2.90 24.25
C ILE A 276 2.68 -3.53 24.46
N TRP A 277 3.34 -3.16 25.57
CA TRP A 277 4.65 -3.65 25.91
C TRP A 277 4.67 -5.17 26.11
N ASP A 278 3.68 -5.72 26.78
CA ASP A 278 3.54 -7.18 26.97
C ASP A 278 3.37 -7.91 25.63
N LYS A 279 2.61 -7.31 24.70
CA LYS A 279 2.42 -7.85 23.37
C LYS A 279 3.72 -7.84 22.56
N ILE A 280 4.48 -6.75 22.58
CA ILE A 280 5.79 -6.64 21.92
C ILE A 280 6.74 -7.71 22.48
N CYS A 281 6.84 -7.84 23.81
CA CYS A 281 7.68 -8.82 24.44
C CYS A 281 7.29 -10.26 24.11
N SER A 282 6.00 -10.54 23.91
CA SER A 282 5.53 -11.87 23.50
C SER A 282 5.85 -12.22 22.05
N THR A 283 5.80 -11.22 21.15
CA THR A 283 6.09 -11.42 19.73
C THR A 283 7.59 -11.46 19.42
N THR A 284 8.42 -10.84 20.27
CA THR A 284 9.89 -10.80 20.10
C THR A 284 10.65 -11.83 20.95
N LYS A 285 9.96 -12.81 21.50
CA LYS A 285 10.45 -13.77 22.52
C LYS A 285 11.77 -14.47 22.20
N TYR A 286 12.13 -14.58 20.91
CA TYR A 286 13.32 -15.32 20.46
C TYR A 286 14.36 -14.43 19.76
N SER A 287 14.22 -13.10 19.77
CA SER A 287 15.20 -12.21 19.17
C SER A 287 16.14 -11.60 20.24
N PRO A 288 17.41 -11.30 19.92
CA PRO A 288 18.30 -10.53 20.81
C PRO A 288 17.66 -9.20 21.26
N ARG A 289 16.89 -8.57 20.37
CA ARG A 289 16.09 -7.37 20.67
C ARG A 289 15.03 -7.64 21.75
N GLY A 290 14.36 -8.82 21.72
CA GLY A 290 13.40 -9.20 22.75
C GLY A 290 13.99 -9.33 24.16
N PHE A 291 15.28 -9.63 24.30
CA PHE A 291 15.99 -9.63 25.58
C PHE A 291 16.20 -8.19 26.09
N ILE A 292 16.66 -7.29 25.23
CA ILE A 292 16.86 -5.87 25.56
C ILE A 292 15.53 -5.24 25.98
N TYR A 293 14.43 -5.54 25.29
CA TYR A 293 13.10 -5.03 25.66
C TYR A 293 12.61 -5.56 27.00
N ARG A 294 12.92 -6.82 27.37
CA ARG A 294 12.57 -7.35 28.70
C ARG A 294 13.32 -6.64 29.83
N VAL A 295 14.60 -6.37 29.64
CA VAL A 295 15.41 -5.62 30.60
C VAL A 295 14.89 -4.19 30.76
N PHE A 296 14.53 -3.54 29.65
CA PHE A 296 13.96 -2.18 29.66
C PHE A 296 12.59 -2.13 30.37
N LYS A 297 11.74 -3.15 30.19
CA LYS A 297 10.47 -3.30 30.90
C LYS A 297 10.68 -3.32 32.42
N MET A 298 11.65 -4.09 32.89
CA MET A 298 11.95 -4.18 34.33
C MET A 298 12.42 -2.85 34.93
N ILE A 299 13.25 -2.10 34.18
CA ILE A 299 13.75 -0.78 34.61
C ILE A 299 12.62 0.22 34.67
N LEU A 300 11.74 0.21 33.66
CA LEU A 300 10.62 1.14 33.55
C LEU A 300 9.57 0.90 34.65
N ILE A 301 9.25 -0.36 34.94
CA ILE A 301 8.35 -0.73 36.05
C ILE A 301 8.91 -0.23 37.39
N LYS A 302 10.22 -0.40 37.63
CA LYS A 302 10.88 0.15 38.81
C LYS A 302 10.74 1.67 38.88
N TYR A 303 10.98 2.38 37.78
CA TYR A 303 10.90 3.84 37.73
C TYR A 303 9.49 4.36 37.95
N ILE A 304 8.47 3.72 37.37
CA ILE A 304 7.06 4.13 37.59
C ILE A 304 6.61 3.85 39.02
N ASN A 305 7.06 2.75 39.64
CA ASN A 305 6.76 2.46 41.05
C ASN A 305 7.49 3.38 42.03
N THR A 306 8.49 4.14 41.59
CA THR A 306 9.15 5.19 42.39
C THR A 306 8.52 6.57 42.22
N LEU A 307 7.61 6.75 41.27
CA LEU A 307 6.86 7.98 41.00
C LEU A 307 5.44 8.00 41.62
N ASN A 308 4.99 6.87 42.16
CA ASN A 308 3.79 6.69 42.96
C ASN A 308 4.16 6.46 44.42
#